data_0067d40b8ceb769413ae9723035aeded
#
_entry.id   0067d40b8ceb769413ae9723035aeded
#
_cell.length_a   1.000
_cell.length_b   1.000
_cell.length_c   1.000
_cell.angle_alpha   90.00
_cell.angle_beta   90.00
_cell.angle_gamma   90.00
#
_symmetry.space_group_name_H-M   'P 1'
#
loop_
_entity.id
_entity.type
_entity.pdbx_description
1 polymer ?
#
loop_
_entity_poly.entity_id
_entity_poly.type
_entity_poly.pdbx_seq_one_letter_code
_entity_poly.pdbx_strand_id
1 'polypeptide(L)'
;WHGRWYLNAFDLEREAPRVFRLSRIVGTVKASGRAGAFEVPEDHEPQAMVRRVARPQTQPSPAVLRVRRDTGHSLRRRARTVGSVDDTWDLVDLDHGDLDAFAEELAGYGPDVVVEQPPELVDAVVERLRGALAAHGGRG
;
A
#
# COMPACT_ATOMS: atom_id res chain seq x y z
N TRP A 1 -7.52 7.73 -1.18
CA TRP A 1 -7.69 6.32 -0.83
C TRP A 1 -6.41 5.82 -0.14
N HIS A 2 -6.51 5.43 1.12
CA HIS A 2 -5.35 4.96 1.91
C HIS A 2 -4.12 5.88 1.83
N GLY A 3 -4.31 7.18 2.03
CA GLY A 3 -3.24 8.19 1.97
C GLY A 3 -2.67 8.47 0.57
N ARG A 4 -3.26 7.90 -0.48
CA ARG A 4 -2.81 8.09 -1.87
C ARG A 4 -3.84 8.89 -2.67
N TRP A 5 -3.34 9.81 -3.50
CA TRP A 5 -4.16 10.62 -4.37
C TRP A 5 -4.24 10.03 -5.77
N TYR A 6 -5.45 10.01 -6.31
CA TYR A 6 -5.75 9.52 -7.65
C TYR A 6 -6.50 10.57 -8.44
N LEU A 7 -6.21 10.67 -9.72
CA LEU A 7 -6.91 11.50 -10.68
C LEU A 7 -7.68 10.60 -11.64
N ASN A 8 -9.00 10.76 -11.69
CA ASN A 8 -9.81 10.19 -12.75
C ASN A 8 -9.86 11.18 -13.90
N ALA A 9 -9.47 10.75 -15.09
CA ALA A 9 -9.42 11.60 -16.27
C ALA A 9 -9.76 10.81 -17.54
N PHE A 10 -10.13 11.49 -18.59
CA PHE A 10 -10.24 10.91 -19.91
C PHE A 10 -8.89 11.07 -20.63
N ASP A 11 -8.31 9.94 -21.03
CA ASP A 11 -7.05 9.89 -21.78
C ASP A 11 -7.36 10.13 -23.26
N LEU A 12 -6.95 11.28 -23.78
CA LEU A 12 -7.24 11.70 -25.15
C LEU A 12 -6.49 10.87 -26.20
N GLU A 13 -5.33 10.31 -25.86
CA GLU A 13 -4.55 9.47 -26.78
C GLU A 13 -5.16 8.07 -26.90
N ARG A 14 -5.73 7.58 -25.82
CA ARG A 14 -6.35 6.24 -25.77
C ARG A 14 -7.86 6.26 -25.85
N GLU A 15 -8.45 7.44 -25.93
CA GLU A 15 -9.90 7.67 -26.00
C GLU A 15 -10.68 6.89 -24.93
N ALA A 16 -10.16 6.85 -23.70
CA ALA A 16 -10.73 6.05 -22.62
C ALA A 16 -10.61 6.70 -21.24
N PRO A 17 -11.58 6.46 -20.34
CA PRO A 17 -11.45 6.86 -18.94
C PRO A 17 -10.29 6.11 -18.27
N ARG A 18 -9.43 6.85 -17.55
CA ARG A 18 -8.28 6.28 -16.83
C ARG A 18 -8.11 6.89 -15.45
N VAL A 19 -7.46 6.13 -14.59
CA VAL A 19 -7.08 6.56 -13.24
C VAL A 19 -5.57 6.67 -13.15
N PHE A 20 -5.09 7.83 -12.74
CA PHE A 20 -3.68 8.13 -12.58
C PHE A 20 -3.36 8.31 -11.09
N ARG A 21 -2.35 7.61 -10.59
CA ARG A 21 -1.84 7.86 -9.25
C ARG A 21 -0.90 9.06 -9.28
N LEU A 22 -1.21 10.11 -8.51
CA LEU A 22 -0.45 11.37 -8.57
C LEU A 22 1.04 11.19 -8.23
N SER A 23 1.37 10.31 -7.29
CA SER A 23 2.77 10.03 -6.93
C SER A 23 3.60 9.35 -8.03
N ARG A 24 2.98 8.92 -9.14
CA ARG A 24 3.66 8.33 -10.30
C ARG A 24 3.82 9.30 -11.47
N ILE A 25 3.41 10.54 -11.29
CA ILE A 25 3.62 11.58 -12.30
C ILE A 25 5.07 12.02 -12.24
N VAL A 26 5.77 11.88 -13.36
CA VAL A 26 7.16 12.32 -13.54
C VAL A 26 7.15 13.59 -14.38
N GLY A 27 7.80 14.65 -13.89
CA GLY A 27 7.89 15.93 -14.59
C GLY A 27 6.83 16.94 -14.17
N THR A 28 6.61 17.94 -15.00
CA THR A 28 5.73 19.09 -14.71
C THR A 28 4.36 18.89 -15.33
N VAL A 29 3.31 19.02 -14.53
CA VAL A 29 1.92 19.07 -15.02
C VAL A 29 1.60 20.50 -15.47
N LYS A 30 1.09 20.65 -16.68
CA LYS A 30 0.66 21.95 -17.24
C LYS A 30 -0.84 21.92 -17.50
N ALA A 31 -1.51 22.99 -17.11
CA ALA A 31 -2.89 23.19 -17.50
C ALA A 31 -2.98 23.46 -19.02
N SER A 32 -3.95 22.83 -19.68
CA SER A 32 -4.20 22.99 -21.11
C SER A 32 -5.69 23.28 -21.35
N GLY A 33 -5.98 24.19 -22.28
CA GLY A 33 -7.35 24.55 -22.60
C GLY A 33 -7.95 25.64 -21.68
N ARG A 34 -9.26 25.90 -21.86
CA ARG A 34 -10.03 26.83 -21.03
C ARG A 34 -10.57 26.16 -19.79
N ALA A 35 -10.84 26.94 -18.73
CA ALA A 35 -11.59 26.43 -17.58
C ALA A 35 -12.96 25.91 -18.04
N GLY A 36 -13.34 24.72 -17.58
CA GLY A 36 -14.59 24.07 -17.98
C GLY A 36 -14.56 23.41 -19.37
N ALA A 37 -13.37 23.15 -19.94
CA ALA A 37 -13.23 22.52 -21.26
C ALA A 37 -13.62 21.03 -21.30
N PHE A 38 -14.00 20.44 -20.16
CA PHE A 38 -14.45 19.05 -20.08
C PHE A 38 -15.77 18.96 -19.33
N GLU A 39 -16.57 17.97 -19.68
CA GLU A 39 -17.81 17.62 -18.98
C GLU A 39 -17.56 16.37 -18.14
N VAL A 40 -18.03 16.40 -16.90
CA VAL A 40 -18.03 15.22 -16.04
C VAL A 40 -19.32 14.45 -16.33
N PRO A 41 -19.27 13.18 -16.78
CA PRO A 41 -20.47 12.38 -17.00
C PRO A 41 -21.34 12.30 -15.72
N GLU A 42 -22.66 12.36 -15.85
CA GLU A 42 -23.59 12.34 -14.70
C GLU A 42 -23.51 11.01 -13.93
N ASP A 43 -23.15 9.93 -14.61
CA ASP A 43 -22.96 8.58 -14.05
C ASP A 43 -21.53 8.31 -13.56
N HIS A 44 -20.71 9.37 -13.46
CA HIS A 44 -19.32 9.24 -13.03
C HIS A 44 -19.22 8.85 -11.55
N GLU A 45 -18.79 7.63 -11.29
CA GLU A 45 -18.50 7.13 -9.94
C GLU A 45 -16.98 7.08 -9.67
N PRO A 46 -16.36 8.17 -9.17
CA PRO A 46 -14.91 8.26 -8.99
C PRO A 46 -14.36 7.17 -8.06
N GLN A 47 -15.11 6.85 -7.00
CA GLN A 47 -14.69 5.83 -6.04
C GLN A 47 -14.74 4.40 -6.60
N ALA A 48 -15.70 4.11 -7.48
CA ALA A 48 -15.79 2.81 -8.14
C ALA A 48 -14.61 2.62 -9.12
N MET A 49 -14.26 3.67 -9.87
CA MET A 49 -13.10 3.64 -10.77
C MET A 49 -11.79 3.47 -10.01
N VAL A 50 -11.59 4.20 -8.92
CA VAL A 50 -10.39 4.06 -8.08
C VAL A 50 -10.33 2.65 -7.47
N ARG A 51 -11.43 2.11 -6.96
CA ARG A 51 -11.49 0.73 -6.43
C ARG A 51 -11.14 -0.32 -7.48
N ARG A 52 -11.56 -0.12 -8.74
CA ARG A 52 -11.25 -1.05 -9.84
C ARG A 52 -9.78 -1.06 -10.22
N VAL A 53 -9.11 0.11 -10.16
CA VAL A 53 -7.71 0.29 -10.56
C VAL A 53 -6.76 0.17 -9.36
N ALA A 54 -7.18 0.62 -8.18
CA ALA A 54 -6.42 0.51 -6.94
C ALA A 54 -6.55 -0.86 -6.25
N ARG A 55 -7.40 -1.75 -6.77
CA ARG A 55 -7.18 -3.18 -6.53
C ARG A 55 -5.98 -3.59 -7.39
N PRO A 56 -4.83 -3.85 -6.80
CA PRO A 56 -3.80 -4.54 -7.54
C PRO A 56 -4.43 -5.89 -7.91
N GLN A 57 -4.40 -6.25 -9.18
CA GLN A 57 -4.43 -7.65 -9.58
C GLN A 57 -3.04 -8.22 -9.26
N THR A 58 -2.55 -7.97 -8.07
CA THR A 58 -1.39 -8.63 -7.54
C THR A 58 -1.87 -10.01 -7.15
N GLN A 59 -1.36 -11.00 -7.85
CA GLN A 59 -1.47 -12.37 -7.35
C GLN A 59 -1.02 -12.36 -5.90
N PRO A 60 -1.74 -13.06 -5.02
CA PRO A 60 -1.34 -13.15 -3.63
C PRO A 60 0.11 -13.60 -3.54
N SER A 61 0.94 -12.81 -2.89
CA SER A 61 2.36 -13.12 -2.68
C SER A 61 2.54 -13.61 -1.25
N PRO A 62 3.27 -14.71 -1.03
CA PRO A 62 3.48 -15.23 0.31
C PRO A 62 4.41 -14.33 1.11
N ALA A 63 4.14 -14.22 2.40
CA ALA A 63 5.03 -13.58 3.37
C ALA A 63 5.12 -14.41 4.65
N VAL A 64 6.31 -14.43 5.24
CA VAL A 64 6.60 -15.06 6.50
C VAL A 64 7.03 -13.99 7.50
N LEU A 65 6.32 -13.93 8.62
CA LEU A 65 6.53 -12.94 9.67
C LEU A 65 6.83 -13.63 10.99
N ARG A 66 7.72 -13.05 11.81
CA ARG A 66 7.72 -13.29 13.24
C ARG A 66 6.82 -12.26 13.91
N VAL A 67 5.87 -12.75 14.67
CA VAL A 67 4.88 -11.91 15.37
C VAL A 67 4.97 -12.22 16.85
N ARG A 68 5.14 -11.18 17.68
CA ARG A 68 5.18 -11.33 19.14
C ARG A 68 3.88 -11.94 19.63
N ARG A 69 3.96 -12.87 20.58
CA ARG A 69 2.77 -13.49 21.19
C ARG A 69 1.84 -12.41 21.76
N ASP A 70 0.56 -12.68 21.69
CA ASP A 70 -0.52 -11.78 22.12
C ASP A 70 -0.63 -10.47 21.33
N THR A 71 0.09 -10.34 20.20
CA THR A 71 -0.02 -9.22 19.26
C THR A 71 -0.43 -9.68 17.85
N GLY A 72 -0.63 -8.74 16.94
CA GLY A 72 -0.87 -9.03 15.53
C GLY A 72 -2.13 -9.86 15.25
N HIS A 73 -3.22 -9.69 16.01
CA HIS A 73 -4.44 -10.49 15.87
C HIS A 73 -5.05 -10.44 14.46
N SER A 74 -4.94 -9.29 13.77
CA SER A 74 -5.41 -9.17 12.38
C SER A 74 -4.57 -9.97 11.40
N LEU A 75 -3.26 -10.07 11.61
CA LEU A 75 -2.34 -10.89 10.82
C LEU A 75 -2.64 -12.37 11.05
N ARG A 76 -2.82 -12.79 12.29
CA ARG A 76 -3.12 -14.17 12.67
C ARG A 76 -4.44 -14.66 12.08
N ARG A 77 -5.48 -13.80 12.03
CA ARG A 77 -6.77 -14.17 11.40
C ARG A 77 -6.67 -14.40 9.90
N ARG A 78 -5.68 -13.80 9.24
CA ARG A 78 -5.43 -13.95 7.79
C ARG A 78 -4.38 -15.01 7.49
N ALA A 79 -3.73 -15.55 8.51
CA ALA A 79 -2.66 -16.50 8.37
C ALA A 79 -3.15 -17.82 7.76
N ARG A 80 -2.34 -18.39 6.88
CA ARG A 80 -2.48 -19.78 6.42
C ARG A 80 -2.00 -20.74 7.49
N THR A 81 -0.90 -20.36 8.14
CA THR A 81 -0.27 -21.16 9.19
C THR A 81 0.26 -20.25 10.29
N VAL A 82 0.12 -20.70 11.53
CA VAL A 82 0.73 -20.08 12.70
C VAL A 82 1.49 -21.18 13.44
N GLY A 83 2.82 -20.99 13.62
CA GLY A 83 3.69 -21.89 14.34
C GLY A 83 4.41 -21.16 15.48
N SER A 84 4.75 -21.87 16.56
CA SER A 84 5.57 -21.30 17.64
C SER A 84 7.05 -21.35 17.24
N VAL A 85 7.77 -20.24 17.46
CA VAL A 85 9.23 -20.17 17.33
C VAL A 85 9.87 -20.39 18.71
N ASP A 86 9.42 -19.63 19.69
CA ASP A 86 9.86 -19.71 21.09
C ASP A 86 8.75 -19.18 22.02
N ASP A 87 9.07 -18.89 23.28
CA ASP A 87 8.09 -18.38 24.25
C ASP A 87 7.61 -16.95 23.97
N THR A 88 8.29 -16.24 23.09
CA THR A 88 8.03 -14.82 22.78
C THR A 88 7.44 -14.62 21.41
N TRP A 89 7.81 -15.47 20.44
CA TRP A 89 7.52 -15.27 19.02
C TRP A 89 6.81 -16.46 18.39
N ASP A 90 5.87 -16.14 17.52
CA ASP A 90 5.26 -17.09 16.60
C ASP A 90 5.65 -16.74 15.15
N LEU A 91 5.76 -17.77 14.33
CA LEU A 91 5.92 -17.65 12.88
C LEU A 91 4.53 -17.63 12.24
N VAL A 92 4.26 -16.62 11.44
CA VAL A 92 2.97 -16.41 10.78
C VAL A 92 3.19 -16.38 9.28
N ASP A 93 2.61 -17.35 8.58
CA ASP A 93 2.62 -17.43 7.11
C ASP A 93 1.28 -16.95 6.57
N LEU A 94 1.31 -15.95 5.70
CA LEU A 94 0.11 -15.36 5.12
C LEU A 94 0.38 -14.82 3.70
N ASP A 95 -0.69 -14.58 2.96
CA ASP A 95 -0.60 -13.91 1.67
C ASP A 95 -0.92 -12.43 1.77
N HIS A 96 -0.21 -11.63 0.98
CA HIS A 96 -0.48 -10.21 0.81
C HIS A 96 -0.71 -9.86 -0.66
N GLY A 97 -1.44 -8.78 -0.92
CA GLY A 97 -1.67 -8.26 -2.27
C GLY A 97 -0.66 -7.16 -2.63
N ASP A 98 -0.96 -5.92 -2.24
CA ASP A 98 -0.09 -4.76 -2.50
C ASP A 98 1.06 -4.73 -1.49
N LEU A 99 2.30 -4.88 -1.97
CA LEU A 99 3.51 -4.89 -1.16
C LEU A 99 3.67 -3.59 -0.37
N ASP A 100 3.43 -2.45 -1.01
CA ASP A 100 3.56 -1.14 -0.37
C ASP A 100 2.54 -0.93 0.76
N ALA A 101 1.27 -1.29 0.51
CA ALA A 101 0.21 -1.17 1.51
C ALA A 101 0.47 -2.13 2.68
N PHE A 102 0.97 -3.33 2.39
CA PHE A 102 1.28 -4.31 3.42
C PHE A 102 2.51 -3.89 4.25
N ALA A 103 3.55 -3.36 3.62
CA ALA A 103 4.71 -2.84 4.34
C ALA A 103 4.33 -1.65 5.25
N GLU A 104 3.38 -0.80 4.86
CA GLU A 104 2.84 0.27 5.70
C GLU A 104 2.08 -0.28 6.92
N GLU A 105 1.24 -1.30 6.70
CA GLU A 105 0.54 -2.01 7.77
C GLU A 105 1.54 -2.61 8.77
N LEU A 106 2.56 -3.31 8.29
CA LEU A 106 3.57 -3.98 9.13
C LEU A 106 4.42 -2.98 9.91
N ALA A 107 4.82 -1.87 9.30
CA ALA A 107 5.54 -0.81 10.00
C ALA A 107 4.75 -0.23 11.20
N GLY A 108 3.42 -0.25 11.13
CA GLY A 108 2.55 0.18 12.23
C GLY A 108 2.60 -0.70 13.48
N TYR A 109 3.07 -1.95 13.37
CA TYR A 109 3.28 -2.83 14.54
C TYR A 109 4.60 -2.57 15.27
N GLY A 110 5.48 -1.74 14.69
CA GLY A 110 6.78 -1.45 15.29
C GLY A 110 7.62 -2.71 15.56
N PRO A 111 8.16 -2.88 16.77
CA PRO A 111 9.04 -4.00 17.11
C PRO A 111 8.31 -5.33 17.34
N ASP A 112 6.98 -5.36 17.29
CA ASP A 112 6.20 -6.56 17.57
C ASP A 112 6.00 -7.46 16.36
N VAL A 113 6.40 -6.99 15.17
CA VAL A 113 6.35 -7.75 13.92
C VAL A 113 7.66 -7.58 13.17
N VAL A 114 8.27 -8.70 12.80
CA VAL A 114 9.49 -8.76 11.98
C VAL A 114 9.20 -9.54 10.71
N VAL A 115 9.55 -8.99 9.56
CA VAL A 115 9.43 -9.68 8.27
C VAL A 115 10.64 -10.59 8.09
N GLU A 116 10.39 -11.88 7.85
CA GLU A 116 11.43 -12.86 7.52
C GLU A 116 11.55 -13.03 6.00
N GLN A 117 10.41 -13.03 5.31
CA GLN A 117 10.33 -13.18 3.85
C GLN A 117 9.10 -12.45 3.29
N PRO A 118 9.13 -11.98 2.03
CA PRO A 118 10.29 -11.98 1.12
C PRO A 118 11.20 -10.76 1.36
N PRO A 119 12.46 -10.76 0.83
CA PRO A 119 13.43 -9.68 1.04
C PRO A 119 12.90 -8.30 0.61
N GLU A 120 12.18 -8.21 -0.49
CA GLU A 120 11.60 -6.95 -0.97
C GLU A 120 10.56 -6.35 0.00
N LEU A 121 9.87 -7.18 0.78
CA LEU A 121 8.97 -6.72 1.84
C LEU A 121 9.75 -6.23 3.06
N VAL A 122 10.87 -6.91 3.40
CA VAL A 122 11.80 -6.43 4.44
C VAL A 122 12.29 -5.04 4.11
N ASP A 123 12.82 -4.85 2.88
CA ASP A 123 13.34 -3.56 2.41
C ASP A 123 12.27 -2.47 2.47
N ALA A 124 11.05 -2.77 2.02
CA ALA A 124 9.95 -1.83 2.03
C ALA A 124 9.51 -1.41 3.44
N VAL A 125 9.53 -2.30 4.42
CA VAL A 125 9.23 -1.99 5.84
C VAL A 125 10.35 -1.15 6.44
N VAL A 126 11.61 -1.53 6.22
CA VAL A 126 12.80 -0.81 6.72
C VAL A 126 12.83 0.62 6.18
N GLU A 127 12.55 0.84 4.91
CA GLU A 127 12.48 2.17 4.32
C GLU A 127 11.44 3.06 5.00
N ARG A 128 10.26 2.53 5.31
CA ARG A 128 9.21 3.26 6.02
C ARG A 128 9.60 3.62 7.45
N LEU A 129 10.19 2.69 8.17
CA LEU A 129 10.65 2.92 9.54
C LEU A 129 11.79 3.96 9.57
N ARG A 130 12.71 3.94 8.60
CA ARG A 130 13.75 4.96 8.44
C ARG A 130 13.16 6.32 8.12
N GLY A 131 12.16 6.39 7.23
CA GLY A 131 11.46 7.62 6.90
C GLY A 131 10.75 8.21 8.11
N ALA A 132 10.07 7.38 8.92
CA ALA A 132 9.44 7.80 10.15
C ALA A 132 10.47 8.32 11.17
N LEU A 133 11.58 7.61 11.35
CA LEU A 133 12.66 8.03 12.24
C LEU A 133 13.27 9.37 11.80
N ALA A 134 13.51 9.57 10.51
CA ALA A 134 14.03 10.82 9.97
C ALA A 134 13.08 12.00 10.19
N ALA A 135 11.77 11.77 10.03
CA ALA A 135 10.73 12.79 10.23
C ALA A 135 10.58 13.21 11.70
N HIS A 136 10.85 12.32 12.65
CA HIS A 136 10.65 12.55 14.08
C HIS A 136 11.94 12.67 14.88
N GLY A 137 13.07 12.19 14.36
CA GLY A 137 14.40 12.18 15.02
C GLY A 137 15.13 13.53 15.04
N GLY A 138 14.61 14.56 14.37
CA GLY A 138 15.22 15.90 14.32
C GLY A 138 14.89 16.81 15.52
N ARG A 139 14.35 16.29 16.61
CA ARG A 139 14.07 17.02 17.86
C ARG A 139 14.95 16.51 18.98
N GLY A 140 16.21 16.82 18.88
CA GLY A 140 17.19 16.68 19.95
C GLY A 140 17.96 17.99 20.12
#